data_4108cf90bdbd285334daec3fe7214f24
#
_entry.id   4108cf90bdbd285334daec3fe7214f24
#
_cell.length_a   1.000
_cell.length_b   1.000
_cell.length_c   1.000
_cell.angle_alpha   90.00
_cell.angle_beta   90.00
_cell.angle_gamma   90.00
#
_symmetry.space_group_name_H-M   'P 1'
#
loop_
_entity.id
_entity.type
_entity.pdbx_description
1 polymer ?
#
loop_
_entity_poly.entity_id
_entity_poly.type
_entity_poly.pdbx_seq_one_letter_code
_entity_poly.pdbx_strand_id
1 'polypeptide(L)'
;YDNIVFTRFINFEDSIFVKKLNWSGCLQEEDRKIVIDTKNNPIFDKSIYSSVNKELIDYIEKNKITEIYLCGIDTECCVLKTAFDLFELGYNVYVLKDYCACTHGVERHNNALDILRRNIGKEYIV
;
A
#
# COMPACT_ATOMS: atom_id res chain seq x y z
N TYR A 1 3.59 -17.39 -2.15
CA TYR A 1 4.51 -16.25 -2.35
C TYR A 1 5.76 -16.48 -1.50
N ASP A 2 6.93 -16.31 -2.11
CA ASP A 2 8.21 -16.60 -1.44
C ASP A 2 8.69 -15.42 -0.57
N ASN A 3 8.29 -14.20 -0.95
CA ASN A 3 8.60 -12.98 -0.20
C ASN A 3 7.31 -12.28 0.20
N ILE A 4 7.10 -12.13 1.48
CA ILE A 4 5.98 -11.39 2.05
C ILE A 4 6.54 -10.23 2.86
N VAL A 5 6.03 -9.03 2.65
CA VAL A 5 6.36 -7.85 3.44
C VAL A 5 5.08 -7.15 3.88
N PHE A 6 5.14 -6.51 5.02
CA PHE A 6 4.07 -5.67 5.52
C PHE A 6 4.51 -4.21 5.47
N THR A 7 3.58 -3.33 5.19
CA THR A 7 3.80 -1.89 5.32
C THR A 7 2.86 -1.33 6.37
N ARG A 8 3.38 -0.44 7.21
CA ARG A 8 2.64 0.11 8.33
C ARG A 8 2.69 1.64 8.29
N PHE A 9 1.51 2.26 8.35
CA PHE A 9 1.42 3.71 8.37
C PHE A 9 1.69 4.25 9.79
N ILE A 10 2.61 5.21 9.87
CA ILE A 10 2.96 5.93 11.09
C ILE A 10 2.62 7.39 10.88
N ASN A 11 1.61 7.88 11.57
CA ASN A 11 1.27 9.30 11.60
C ASN A 11 2.02 10.00 12.75
N PHE A 12 2.14 11.31 12.68
CA PHE A 12 2.73 12.15 13.71
C PHE A 12 2.02 13.51 13.74
N GLU A 13 2.08 14.20 14.88
CA GLU A 13 1.28 15.41 15.15
C GLU A 13 1.47 16.54 14.12
N ASP A 14 2.68 16.69 13.61
CA ASP A 14 3.02 17.71 12.61
C ASP A 14 2.90 17.27 11.15
N SER A 15 2.32 16.10 10.91
CA SER A 15 2.17 15.56 9.55
C SER A 15 1.24 16.42 8.69
N ILE A 16 1.41 16.30 7.37
CA ILE A 16 0.49 16.93 6.40
C ILE A 16 -0.94 16.39 6.53
N PHE A 17 -1.09 15.13 6.97
CA PHE A 17 -2.39 14.51 7.18
C PHE A 17 -3.15 15.16 8.33
N VAL A 18 -2.47 15.45 9.43
CA VAL A 18 -3.05 16.20 10.55
C VAL A 18 -3.31 17.65 10.15
N LYS A 19 -2.31 18.33 9.59
CA LYS A 19 -2.39 19.78 9.31
C LYS A 19 -3.38 20.13 8.20
N LYS A 20 -3.46 19.32 7.15
CA LYS A 20 -4.27 19.65 5.96
C LYS A 20 -5.59 18.90 5.90
N LEU A 21 -5.64 17.70 6.44
CA LEU A 21 -6.83 16.85 6.37
C LEU A 21 -7.54 16.69 7.72
N ASN A 22 -6.96 17.24 8.80
CA ASN A 22 -7.42 17.01 10.15
C ASN A 22 -7.61 15.51 10.49
N TRP A 23 -6.73 14.68 9.92
CA TRP A 23 -6.79 13.24 10.11
C TRP A 23 -5.79 12.80 11.19
N SER A 24 -6.32 12.25 12.27
CA SER A 24 -5.55 11.84 13.44
C SER A 24 -5.34 10.32 13.57
N GLY A 25 -5.73 9.54 12.56
CA GLY A 25 -5.52 8.10 12.56
C GLY A 25 -4.03 7.75 12.60
N CYS A 26 -3.71 6.61 13.18
CA CYS A 26 -2.34 6.10 13.32
C CYS A 26 -1.37 7.01 14.08
N LEU A 27 -1.87 7.93 14.91
CA LEU A 27 -1.06 8.72 15.84
C LEU A 27 -0.62 7.91 17.06
N GLN A 28 -1.52 7.07 17.58
CA GLN A 28 -1.26 6.26 18.75
C GLN A 28 -0.69 4.89 18.37
N GLU A 29 0.07 4.30 19.28
CA GLU A 29 0.72 3.00 19.03
C GLU A 29 -0.29 1.88 18.77
N GLU A 30 -1.42 1.90 19.48
CA GLU A 30 -2.51 0.92 19.30
C GLU A 30 -3.09 0.95 17.90
N ASP A 31 -3.24 2.14 17.30
CA ASP A 31 -3.81 2.34 15.97
C ASP A 31 -2.88 1.87 14.83
N ARG A 32 -1.61 1.65 15.15
CA ARG A 32 -0.58 1.22 14.20
C ARG A 32 -0.38 -0.29 14.16
N LYS A 33 -0.99 -1.03 15.07
CA LYS A 33 -0.79 -2.47 15.16
C LYS A 33 -1.27 -3.19 13.92
N ILE A 34 -0.40 -4.02 13.36
CA ILE A 34 -0.81 -5.01 12.38
C ILE A 34 -1.53 -6.12 13.13
N VAL A 35 -2.83 -6.28 12.86
CA VAL A 35 -3.71 -7.18 13.62
C VAL A 35 -3.60 -8.66 13.23
N ILE A 36 -2.87 -8.95 12.16
CA ILE A 36 -2.62 -10.32 11.69
C ILE A 36 -1.22 -10.76 12.09
N ASP A 37 -1.02 -12.07 12.22
CA ASP A 37 0.30 -12.64 12.48
C ASP A 37 1.21 -12.43 11.26
N THR A 38 2.24 -11.64 11.43
CA THR A 38 3.21 -11.35 10.35
C THR A 38 4.20 -12.50 10.12
N LYS A 39 4.22 -13.52 10.96
CA LYS A 39 5.13 -14.68 10.87
C LYS A 39 6.60 -14.28 10.72
N ASN A 40 7.00 -13.22 11.42
CA ASN A 40 8.34 -12.63 11.37
C ASN A 40 8.75 -12.09 9.97
N ASN A 41 7.80 -11.88 9.06
CA ASN A 41 8.09 -11.19 7.80
C ASN A 41 8.42 -9.72 8.05
N PRO A 42 9.22 -9.09 7.18
CA PRO A 42 9.61 -7.69 7.33
C PRO A 42 8.43 -6.74 7.39
N ILE A 43 8.54 -5.71 8.24
CA ILE A 43 7.58 -4.62 8.34
C ILE A 43 8.33 -3.34 7.98
N PHE A 44 7.84 -2.62 6.97
CA PHE A 44 8.37 -1.31 6.56
C PHE A 44 7.41 -0.21 6.97
N ASP A 45 7.89 0.72 7.77
CA ASP A 45 7.10 1.88 8.21
C ASP A 45 7.09 2.97 7.14
N LYS A 46 5.98 3.66 7.03
CA LYS A 46 5.80 4.77 6.11
C LYS A 46 4.93 5.85 6.74
N SER A 47 5.09 7.09 6.29
CA SER A 47 4.30 8.25 6.74
C SER A 47 3.68 9.02 5.59
N ILE A 48 3.56 8.39 4.43
CA ILE A 48 2.89 8.91 3.21
C ILE A 48 2.03 7.81 2.60
N TYR A 49 1.22 8.14 1.60
CA TYR A 49 0.35 7.15 0.96
C TYR A 49 1.12 5.98 0.36
N SER A 50 2.15 6.29 -0.42
CA SER A 50 2.97 5.26 -1.06
C SER A 50 3.79 4.46 -0.05
N SER A 51 3.91 3.16 -0.31
CA SER A 51 4.86 2.31 0.40
C SER A 51 6.25 2.32 -0.24
N VAL A 52 6.39 2.96 -1.41
CA VAL A 52 7.66 3.04 -2.13
C VAL A 52 8.59 4.01 -1.42
N ASN A 53 9.62 3.44 -0.82
CA ASN A 53 10.72 4.16 -0.19
C ASN A 53 12.02 3.38 -0.40
N LYS A 54 13.12 3.95 0.06
CA LYS A 54 14.44 3.33 -0.12
C LYS A 54 14.51 1.91 0.47
N GLU A 55 13.97 1.70 1.67
CA GLU A 55 14.02 0.39 2.35
C GLU A 55 13.28 -0.69 1.56
N LEU A 56 12.10 -0.39 1.04
CA LEU A 56 11.32 -1.33 0.23
C LEU A 56 12.03 -1.62 -1.10
N ILE A 57 12.55 -0.60 -1.77
CA ILE A 57 13.28 -0.79 -3.04
C ILE A 57 14.55 -1.60 -2.82
N ASP A 58 15.34 -1.29 -1.81
CA ASP A 58 16.54 -2.08 -1.46
C ASP A 58 16.19 -3.56 -1.21
N TYR A 59 15.05 -3.83 -0.54
CA TYR A 59 14.58 -5.20 -0.31
C TYR A 59 14.19 -5.90 -1.62
N ILE A 60 13.44 -5.22 -2.50
CA ILE A 60 13.03 -5.73 -3.80
C ILE A 60 14.25 -6.09 -4.66
N GLU A 61 15.21 -5.18 -4.76
CA GLU A 61 16.43 -5.36 -5.55
C GLU A 61 17.32 -6.48 -4.99
N LYS A 62 17.54 -6.49 -3.68
CA LYS A 62 18.33 -7.53 -3.01
C LYS A 62 17.79 -8.93 -3.24
N ASN A 63 16.46 -9.07 -3.27
CA ASN A 63 15.77 -10.34 -3.48
C ASN A 63 15.44 -10.61 -4.96
N LYS A 64 15.85 -9.73 -5.87
CA LYS A 64 15.63 -9.86 -7.34
C LYS A 64 14.14 -10.05 -7.69
N ILE A 65 13.26 -9.32 -6.99
CA ILE A 65 11.82 -9.42 -7.19
C ILE A 65 11.44 -8.62 -8.43
N THR A 66 10.72 -9.23 -9.35
CA THR A 66 10.24 -8.62 -10.59
C THR A 66 8.73 -8.50 -10.67
N GLU A 67 8.02 -9.30 -9.89
CA GLU A 67 6.56 -9.31 -9.79
C GLU A 67 6.14 -8.99 -8.36
N ILE A 68 5.23 -8.03 -8.23
CA ILE A 68 4.78 -7.53 -6.93
C ILE A 68 3.27 -7.62 -6.86
N TYR A 69 2.77 -8.31 -5.84
CA TYR A 69 1.35 -8.47 -5.57
C TYR A 69 0.96 -7.59 -4.39
N LEU A 70 0.08 -6.62 -4.64
CA LEU A 70 -0.38 -5.66 -3.64
C LEU A 70 -1.75 -6.02 -3.10
N CYS A 71 -1.92 -5.90 -1.80
CA CYS A 71 -3.21 -5.93 -1.12
C CYS A 71 -3.20 -5.00 0.09
N GLY A 72 -4.38 -4.70 0.61
CA GLY A 72 -4.53 -3.90 1.83
C GLY A 72 -5.57 -2.79 1.75
N ILE A 73 -5.42 -1.79 2.57
CA ILE A 73 -6.31 -0.63 2.72
C ILE A 73 -5.52 0.69 2.76
N ASP A 74 -6.06 1.75 2.25
CA ASP A 74 -7.29 1.89 1.46
C ASP A 74 -6.95 1.75 -0.03
N THR A 75 -7.85 1.12 -0.78
CA THR A 75 -7.64 0.88 -2.21
C THR A 75 -7.40 2.17 -2.99
N GLU A 76 -8.18 3.22 -2.70
CA GLU A 76 -8.11 4.52 -3.39
C GLU A 76 -6.95 5.42 -2.93
N CYS A 77 -6.23 5.04 -1.90
CA CYS A 77 -5.12 5.82 -1.33
C CYS A 77 -3.80 5.05 -1.42
N CYS A 78 -3.51 4.26 -0.37
CA CYS A 78 -2.20 3.61 -0.23
C CYS A 78 -1.95 2.57 -1.31
N VAL A 79 -2.95 1.73 -1.64
CA VAL A 79 -2.79 0.69 -2.67
C VAL A 79 -2.61 1.34 -4.04
N LEU A 80 -3.51 2.27 -4.41
CA LEU A 80 -3.46 2.97 -5.70
C LEU A 80 -2.14 3.71 -5.90
N LYS A 81 -1.73 4.50 -4.90
CA LYS A 81 -0.48 5.27 -5.00
C LYS A 81 0.76 4.36 -5.09
N THR A 82 0.80 3.31 -4.28
CA THR A 82 1.90 2.34 -4.32
C THR A 82 1.97 1.60 -5.65
N ALA A 83 0.80 1.20 -6.20
CA ALA A 83 0.73 0.54 -7.49
C ALA A 83 1.27 1.43 -8.62
N PHE A 84 0.90 2.70 -8.64
CA PHE A 84 1.41 3.66 -9.63
C PHE A 84 2.91 3.85 -9.52
N ASP A 85 3.43 4.07 -8.32
CA ASP A 85 4.87 4.31 -8.13
C ASP A 85 5.70 3.09 -8.56
N LEU A 86 5.28 1.88 -8.19
CA LEU A 86 5.97 0.66 -8.61
C LEU A 86 5.86 0.40 -10.11
N PHE A 87 4.70 0.68 -10.70
CA PHE A 87 4.49 0.57 -12.14
C PHE A 87 5.42 1.53 -12.91
N GLU A 88 5.51 2.79 -12.48
CA GLU A 88 6.39 3.80 -13.09
C GLU A 88 7.88 3.47 -12.92
N LEU A 89 8.24 2.70 -11.89
CA LEU A 89 9.60 2.15 -11.72
C LEU A 89 9.87 0.90 -12.58
N GLY A 90 8.86 0.42 -13.32
CA GLY A 90 9.00 -0.69 -14.28
C GLY A 90 8.76 -2.08 -13.72
N TYR A 91 8.20 -2.21 -12.52
CA TYR A 91 7.84 -3.51 -11.95
C TYR A 91 6.52 -4.04 -12.52
N ASN A 92 6.37 -5.36 -12.58
CA ASN A 92 5.09 -6.01 -12.84
C ASN A 92 4.25 -6.00 -11.57
N VAL A 93 3.25 -5.12 -11.52
CA VAL A 93 2.45 -4.88 -10.31
C VAL A 93 1.06 -5.46 -10.48
N TYR A 94 0.72 -6.40 -9.64
CA TYR A 94 -0.61 -7.02 -9.57
C TYR A 94 -1.34 -6.55 -8.33
N VAL A 95 -2.60 -6.14 -8.47
CA VAL A 95 -3.45 -5.76 -7.35
C VAL A 95 -4.44 -6.89 -7.08
N LEU A 96 -4.34 -7.48 -5.90
CA LEU A 96 -5.23 -8.53 -5.42
C LEU A 96 -6.55 -7.91 -4.95
N LYS A 97 -7.47 -7.67 -5.87
CA LYS A 97 -8.69 -6.88 -5.63
C LYS A 97 -9.56 -7.42 -4.48
N ASP A 98 -9.64 -8.74 -4.34
CA ASP A 98 -10.45 -9.38 -3.30
C ASP A 98 -9.81 -9.31 -1.90
N TYR A 99 -8.55 -8.87 -1.83
CA TYR A 99 -7.79 -8.63 -0.60
C TYR A 99 -7.51 -7.14 -0.37
N CYS A 100 -8.21 -6.27 -1.12
CA CYS A 100 -8.20 -4.83 -0.92
C CYS A 100 -9.56 -4.36 -0.40
N ALA A 101 -9.55 -3.29 0.38
CA ALA A 101 -10.76 -2.66 0.86
C ALA A 101 -10.60 -1.15 0.97
N CYS A 102 -11.72 -0.45 1.05
CA CYS A 102 -11.78 0.98 1.32
C CYS A 102 -12.62 1.23 2.58
N THR A 103 -12.07 1.96 3.54
CA THR A 103 -12.78 2.35 4.76
C THR A 103 -13.97 3.27 4.50
N HIS A 104 -14.01 3.92 3.33
CA HIS A 104 -15.08 4.82 2.90
C HIS A 104 -16.11 4.16 1.96
N GLY A 105 -16.13 2.84 1.90
CA GLY A 105 -17.17 2.06 1.23
C GLY A 105 -16.77 1.46 -0.12
N VAL A 106 -17.62 0.52 -0.57
CA VAL A 106 -17.38 -0.30 -1.77
C VAL A 106 -17.36 0.51 -3.07
N GLU A 107 -18.10 1.60 -3.13
CA GLU A 107 -18.12 2.47 -4.33
C GLU A 107 -16.74 3.08 -4.58
N ARG A 108 -16.08 3.62 -3.55
CA ARG A 108 -14.72 4.17 -3.66
C ARG A 108 -13.71 3.08 -4.01
N HIS A 109 -13.85 1.91 -3.42
CA HIS A 109 -13.04 0.74 -3.78
C HIS A 109 -13.16 0.41 -5.28
N ASN A 110 -14.37 0.30 -5.80
CA ASN A 110 -14.61 -0.01 -7.21
C ASN A 110 -14.07 1.09 -8.13
N ASN A 111 -14.28 2.36 -7.79
CA ASN A 111 -13.73 3.48 -8.55
C ASN A 111 -12.20 3.44 -8.61
N ALA A 112 -11.54 3.11 -7.51
CA ALA A 112 -10.09 2.94 -7.47
C ALA A 112 -9.62 1.79 -8.35
N LEU A 113 -10.32 0.65 -8.33
CA LEU A 113 -10.01 -0.48 -9.21
C LEU A 113 -10.16 -0.12 -10.69
N ASP A 114 -11.16 0.70 -11.06
CA ASP A 114 -11.33 1.16 -12.43
C ASP A 114 -10.21 2.10 -12.87
N ILE A 115 -9.76 2.99 -11.99
CA ILE A 115 -8.58 3.83 -12.23
C ILE A 115 -7.34 2.96 -12.45
N LEU A 116 -7.13 1.96 -11.60
CA LEU A 116 -6.00 1.02 -11.71
C LEU A 116 -6.07 0.24 -13.03
N ARG A 117 -7.22 -0.35 -13.40
CA ARG A 117 -7.39 -1.08 -14.67
C ARG A 117 -6.99 -0.24 -15.88
N ARG A 118 -7.36 1.04 -15.87
CA ARG A 118 -7.04 1.95 -16.97
C ARG A 118 -5.55 2.29 -17.04
N ASN A 119 -4.88 2.43 -15.90
CA ASN A 119 -3.55 3.06 -15.85
C ASN A 119 -2.39 2.07 -15.72
N ILE A 120 -2.62 0.88 -15.14
CA ILE A 120 -1.60 -0.17 -15.07
C ILE A 120 -1.95 -1.44 -15.85
N GLY A 121 -3.16 -1.51 -16.41
CA GLY A 121 -3.64 -2.64 -17.21
C GLY A 121 -4.67 -3.49 -16.47
N LYS A 122 -5.73 -3.91 -17.20
CA LYS A 122 -6.81 -4.70 -16.60
C LYS A 122 -6.39 -6.09 -16.16
N GLU A 123 -5.40 -6.66 -16.83
CA GLU A 123 -4.80 -7.97 -16.57
C GLU A 123 -4.02 -8.01 -15.25
N TYR A 124 -3.65 -6.85 -14.71
CA TYR A 124 -2.94 -6.73 -13.44
C TYR A 124 -3.88 -6.54 -12.22
N ILE A 125 -5.19 -6.49 -12.44
CA ILE A 125 -6.19 -6.42 -11.36
C ILE A 125 -6.83 -7.80 -11.21
N VAL A 126 -6.26 -8.60 -10.35
CA VAL A 126 -6.56 -10.03 -10.21
C VAL A 126 -7.31 -10.37 -8.92
#